data_a930d955ed3d3c6e8224dbbb3f51d459
#
_entry.id   a930d955ed3d3c6e8224dbbb3f51d459
#
_cell.length_a   1.000
_cell.length_b   1.000
_cell.length_c   1.000
_cell.angle_alpha   90.00
_cell.angle_beta   90.00
_cell.angle_gamma   90.00
#
_symmetry.space_group_name_H-M   'P 1'
#
loop_
_entity.id
_entity.type
_entity.pdbx_description
1 polymer ?
#
loop_
_entity_poly.entity_id
_entity_poly.type
_entity_poly.pdbx_seq_one_letter_code
_entity_poly.pdbx_strand_id
1 'polypeptide(L)'
;MTQVDLLITGANVVLPDGVRQVDIAVKDGVITAIVEAGASVDAREVFDAAGLHVLPGVIDPHVHLGPNITFPQSPEDAAPESRSAAAGGVTAMLSYLMTAQPYEDVFPIAKAAMEADSVIDFGFHFCVVTREQLESIPHYAKDLGVSSYKFFMNFRGEEGAYLGLPGNDDGFLFDLMEACAANGTMLDPHAENIELVWRLRAQGLKEGKNPLDSWNLARPDYIEADALSKLAFLGRVTGASLYAVHTSSALSLDVLEMGRSRNDNIFIETCPHYLTLDIDSDCGCYGKVNPPLRTAADREAMWKAIADGVVDTVGSDHVPRHRSFKEKDIWTASAGFPGLENVLPSMLSEGHHKRGLPLTRIAEVTSKRSAELFGMYPQKGAIQVGSDADFAVVDLNEKWTVVGEDQQSAAAYSPWEGWEFTGRVRHTFVRGNKVFSLGEEFGAATGRYLSRRHSGAAALEAQK
;
A
#
# COMPACT_ATOMS: atom_id res chain seq x y z
N MET A 1 4.99 -27.13 -28.72
CA MET A 1 4.86 -25.79 -28.10
C MET A 1 6.22 -25.10 -28.21
N THR A 2 6.26 -23.80 -28.42
CA THR A 2 7.52 -23.05 -28.34
C THR A 2 8.06 -23.13 -26.93
N GLN A 3 9.36 -23.30 -26.73
CA GLN A 3 10.03 -23.31 -25.45
C GLN A 3 9.66 -22.07 -24.63
N VAL A 4 9.29 -22.25 -23.35
CA VAL A 4 9.02 -21.16 -22.41
C VAL A 4 10.31 -20.75 -21.69
N ASP A 5 10.32 -19.55 -21.12
CA ASP A 5 11.50 -19.04 -20.41
C ASP A 5 11.64 -19.63 -19.02
N LEU A 6 10.51 -19.73 -18.30
CA LEU A 6 10.44 -20.25 -16.93
C LEU A 6 9.22 -21.16 -16.79
N LEU A 7 9.40 -22.28 -16.10
CA LEU A 7 8.33 -23.15 -15.63
C LEU A 7 8.41 -23.25 -14.10
N ILE A 8 7.36 -22.81 -13.41
CA ILE A 8 7.23 -23.02 -11.96
C ILE A 8 6.45 -24.31 -11.74
N THR A 9 7.01 -25.22 -10.96
CA THR A 9 6.45 -26.56 -10.74
C THR A 9 6.24 -26.89 -9.26
N GLY A 10 5.34 -27.82 -8.99
CA GLY A 10 5.17 -28.44 -7.66
C GLY A 10 4.48 -27.57 -6.60
N ALA A 11 4.09 -26.35 -6.92
CA ALA A 11 3.50 -25.41 -5.98
C ALA A 11 2.01 -25.60 -5.75
N ASN A 12 1.52 -25.15 -4.60
CA ASN A 12 0.13 -24.79 -4.38
C ASN A 12 -0.09 -23.35 -4.86
N VAL A 13 -0.76 -23.17 -5.98
CA VAL A 13 -0.96 -21.85 -6.61
C VAL A 13 -2.29 -21.24 -6.19
N VAL A 14 -2.24 -20.01 -5.71
CA VAL A 14 -3.44 -19.22 -5.32
C VAL A 14 -3.98 -18.53 -6.57
N LEU A 15 -4.99 -19.14 -7.18
CA LEU A 15 -5.71 -18.62 -8.34
C LEU A 15 -6.93 -17.82 -7.89
N PRO A 16 -7.54 -17.00 -8.77
CA PRO A 16 -8.72 -16.22 -8.41
C PRO A 16 -9.91 -17.02 -7.88
N ASP A 17 -10.01 -18.29 -8.28
CA ASP A 17 -11.12 -19.20 -7.94
C ASP A 17 -10.76 -20.27 -6.88
N GLY A 18 -9.54 -20.26 -6.36
CA GLY A 18 -9.12 -21.20 -5.32
C GLY A 18 -7.63 -21.54 -5.33
N VAL A 19 -7.22 -22.39 -4.40
CA VAL A 19 -5.83 -22.91 -4.33
C VAL A 19 -5.77 -24.24 -5.04
N ARG A 20 -4.87 -24.38 -6.01
CA ARG A 20 -4.70 -25.61 -6.79
C ARG A 20 -3.23 -25.97 -7.00
N GLN A 21 -2.94 -27.25 -7.08
CA GLN A 21 -1.63 -27.74 -7.47
C GLN A 21 -1.54 -27.76 -9.00
N VAL A 22 -0.86 -26.79 -9.57
CA VAL A 22 -0.69 -26.58 -11.02
C VAL A 22 0.70 -26.05 -11.31
N ASP A 23 1.16 -26.21 -12.57
CA ASP A 23 2.41 -25.62 -13.01
C ASP A 23 2.14 -24.36 -13.85
N ILE A 24 3.04 -23.36 -13.76
CA ILE A 24 2.90 -22.07 -14.41
C ILE A 24 4.00 -21.90 -15.45
N ALA A 25 3.61 -21.74 -16.71
CA ALA A 25 4.53 -21.50 -17.81
C ALA A 25 4.59 -19.99 -18.15
N VAL A 26 5.83 -19.46 -18.20
CA VAL A 26 6.11 -18.03 -18.42
C VAL A 26 6.97 -17.86 -19.66
N LYS A 27 6.60 -16.91 -20.52
CA LYS A 27 7.38 -16.50 -21.67
C LYS A 27 7.34 -14.98 -21.82
N ASP A 28 8.51 -14.37 -22.08
CA ASP A 28 8.65 -12.92 -22.26
C ASP A 28 8.06 -12.11 -21.08
N GLY A 29 8.17 -12.67 -19.85
CA GLY A 29 7.65 -12.06 -18.63
C GLY A 29 6.15 -12.20 -18.39
N VAL A 30 5.42 -12.92 -19.25
CA VAL A 30 3.96 -13.09 -19.19
C VAL A 30 3.61 -14.55 -18.94
N ILE A 31 2.56 -14.79 -18.16
CA ILE A 31 1.98 -16.13 -17.94
C ILE A 31 1.31 -16.57 -19.24
N THR A 32 1.87 -17.61 -19.88
CA THR A 32 1.34 -18.10 -21.16
C THR A 32 0.46 -19.35 -21.01
N ALA A 33 0.65 -20.11 -19.94
CA ALA A 33 -0.22 -21.25 -19.61
C ALA A 33 -0.18 -21.55 -18.11
N ILE A 34 -1.30 -22.10 -17.62
CA ILE A 34 -1.44 -22.77 -16.32
C ILE A 34 -1.85 -24.18 -16.66
N VAL A 35 -1.02 -25.16 -16.31
CA VAL A 35 -1.18 -26.55 -16.72
C VAL A 35 -1.28 -27.49 -15.52
N GLU A 36 -1.77 -28.70 -15.73
CA GLU A 36 -1.78 -29.72 -14.68
C GLU A 36 -0.37 -29.99 -14.17
N ALA A 37 -0.24 -30.24 -12.86
CA ALA A 37 1.04 -30.51 -12.23
C ALA A 37 1.73 -31.71 -12.88
N GLY A 38 3.00 -31.55 -13.26
CA GLY A 38 3.80 -32.55 -13.93
C GLY A 38 3.57 -32.68 -15.44
N ALA A 39 2.83 -31.73 -16.04
CA ALA A 39 2.69 -31.68 -17.50
C ALA A 39 4.06 -31.47 -18.17
N SER A 40 4.29 -32.13 -19.31
CA SER A 40 5.54 -31.97 -20.06
C SER A 40 5.54 -30.61 -20.80
N VAL A 41 6.29 -29.65 -20.29
CA VAL A 41 6.52 -28.33 -20.90
C VAL A 41 8.01 -28.17 -21.16
N ASP A 42 8.38 -27.78 -22.38
CA ASP A 42 9.77 -27.45 -22.72
C ASP A 42 10.09 -26.05 -22.19
N ALA A 43 11.00 -25.96 -21.21
CA ALA A 43 11.37 -24.74 -20.52
C ALA A 43 12.89 -24.55 -20.49
N ARG A 44 13.32 -23.28 -20.62
CA ARG A 44 14.74 -22.91 -20.45
C ARG A 44 15.18 -23.03 -19.00
N GLU A 45 14.31 -22.63 -18.08
CA GLU A 45 14.52 -22.70 -16.63
C GLU A 45 13.31 -23.35 -15.97
N VAL A 46 13.58 -24.24 -15.00
CA VAL A 46 12.55 -24.84 -14.16
C VAL A 46 12.80 -24.43 -12.71
N PHE A 47 11.81 -23.83 -12.09
CA PHE A 47 11.82 -23.48 -10.67
C PHE A 47 10.95 -24.46 -9.91
N ASP A 48 11.56 -25.31 -9.08
CA ASP A 48 10.84 -26.24 -8.21
C ASP A 48 10.35 -25.51 -6.95
N ALA A 49 9.04 -25.37 -6.83
CA ALA A 49 8.36 -24.77 -5.69
C ALA A 49 7.59 -25.82 -4.84
N ALA A 50 8.05 -27.07 -4.86
CA ALA A 50 7.42 -28.15 -4.10
C ALA A 50 7.34 -27.82 -2.61
N GLY A 51 6.15 -27.98 -2.02
CA GLY A 51 5.88 -27.64 -0.61
C GLY A 51 5.61 -26.15 -0.34
N LEU A 52 5.82 -25.28 -1.32
CA LEU A 52 5.56 -23.84 -1.21
C LEU A 52 4.20 -23.45 -1.81
N HIS A 53 3.77 -22.23 -1.48
CA HIS A 53 2.60 -21.62 -2.09
C HIS A 53 3.06 -20.46 -2.99
N VAL A 54 2.43 -20.34 -4.15
CA VAL A 54 2.63 -19.23 -5.08
C VAL A 54 1.39 -18.35 -5.06
N LEU A 55 1.55 -17.14 -4.55
CA LEU A 55 0.52 -16.08 -4.57
C LEU A 55 0.82 -15.11 -5.70
N PRO A 56 -0.18 -14.37 -6.23
CA PRO A 56 0.12 -13.19 -7.05
C PRO A 56 0.98 -12.23 -6.27
N GLY A 57 1.92 -11.59 -6.94
CA GLY A 57 2.77 -10.58 -6.31
C GLY A 57 1.94 -9.48 -5.67
N VAL A 58 2.30 -9.09 -4.47
CA VAL A 58 1.62 -8.00 -3.76
C VAL A 58 1.76 -6.69 -4.52
N ILE A 59 0.69 -5.92 -4.59
CA ILE A 59 0.68 -4.55 -5.10
C ILE A 59 0.37 -3.63 -3.94
N ASP A 60 1.38 -2.92 -3.47
CA ASP A 60 1.22 -1.97 -2.38
C ASP A 60 0.79 -0.60 -2.92
N PRO A 61 -0.46 -0.17 -2.66
CA PRO A 61 -0.99 1.07 -3.21
C PRO A 61 -0.62 2.30 -2.38
N HIS A 62 0.13 2.15 -1.28
CA HIS A 62 0.36 3.25 -0.35
C HIS A 62 1.77 3.25 0.22
N VAL A 63 2.67 3.96 -0.45
CA VAL A 63 4.08 4.01 -0.08
C VAL A 63 4.59 5.45 -0.09
N HIS A 64 5.35 5.83 0.93
CA HIS A 64 6.16 7.05 0.94
C HIS A 64 7.63 6.65 0.85
N LEU A 65 8.37 7.27 -0.05
CA LEU A 65 9.81 7.02 -0.20
C LEU A 65 10.62 8.18 0.37
N GLY A 66 11.85 7.86 0.76
CA GLY A 66 12.77 8.80 1.35
C GLY A 66 12.55 9.07 2.84
N PRO A 67 13.63 9.23 3.61
CA PRO A 67 13.57 9.34 5.07
C PRO A 67 12.83 10.59 5.56
N ASN A 68 12.69 11.60 4.72
CA ASN A 68 12.03 12.87 5.03
C ASN A 68 10.68 13.07 4.32
N ILE A 69 10.26 12.13 3.49
CA ILE A 69 9.08 12.21 2.61
C ILE A 69 9.10 13.46 1.70
N THR A 70 10.23 14.15 1.61
CA THR A 70 10.36 15.36 0.81
C THR A 70 10.89 15.02 -0.57
N PHE A 71 10.39 15.74 -1.53
CA PHE A 71 10.84 15.67 -2.89
C PHE A 71 12.06 16.61 -3.11
N PRO A 72 12.98 16.32 -4.03
CA PRO A 72 12.95 15.17 -4.95
C PRO A 72 13.40 13.88 -4.26
N GLN A 73 12.74 12.77 -4.66
CA GLN A 73 13.23 11.44 -4.33
C GLN A 73 14.51 11.15 -5.11
N SER A 74 15.44 10.51 -4.47
CA SER A 74 16.73 10.17 -5.04
C SER A 74 16.84 8.67 -5.36
N PRO A 75 17.82 8.25 -6.16
CA PRO A 75 18.10 6.82 -6.37
C PRO A 75 18.35 6.07 -5.07
N GLU A 76 18.91 6.73 -4.05
CA GLU A 76 19.15 6.13 -2.74
C GLU A 76 17.85 5.75 -2.01
N ASP A 77 16.72 6.38 -2.36
CA ASP A 77 15.42 6.00 -1.83
C ASP A 77 14.84 4.77 -2.55
N ALA A 78 15.11 4.61 -3.84
CA ALA A 78 14.54 3.56 -4.67
C ALA A 78 15.13 2.17 -4.37
N ALA A 79 16.45 2.07 -4.22
CA ALA A 79 17.14 0.79 -4.05
C ALA A 79 16.74 0.07 -2.75
N PRO A 80 16.90 0.64 -1.55
CA PRO A 80 16.57 -0.06 -0.30
C PRO A 80 15.09 -0.37 -0.19
N GLU A 81 14.20 0.58 -0.52
CA GLU A 81 12.78 0.38 -0.30
C GLU A 81 12.15 -0.58 -1.31
N SER A 82 12.64 -0.63 -2.55
CA SER A 82 12.21 -1.67 -3.50
C SER A 82 12.71 -3.07 -3.13
N ARG A 83 13.88 -3.18 -2.49
CA ARG A 83 14.38 -4.44 -1.92
C ARG A 83 13.55 -4.89 -0.72
N SER A 84 13.22 -3.96 0.19
CA SER A 84 12.30 -4.22 1.30
C SER A 84 10.94 -4.69 0.78
N ALA A 85 10.41 -4.05 -0.26
CA ALA A 85 9.20 -4.49 -0.94
C ALA A 85 9.32 -5.93 -1.47
N ALA A 86 10.38 -6.22 -2.23
CA ALA A 86 10.61 -7.56 -2.80
C ALA A 86 10.78 -8.63 -1.71
N ALA A 87 11.46 -8.34 -0.60
CA ALA A 87 11.60 -9.24 0.54
C ALA A 87 10.25 -9.55 1.21
N GLY A 88 9.30 -8.61 1.15
CA GLY A 88 7.91 -8.79 1.59
C GLY A 88 6.96 -9.42 0.57
N GLY A 89 7.43 -9.81 -0.63
CA GLY A 89 6.60 -10.38 -1.69
C GLY A 89 5.87 -9.33 -2.53
N VAL A 90 6.22 -8.04 -2.38
CA VAL A 90 5.66 -6.94 -3.16
C VAL A 90 6.36 -6.90 -4.53
N THR A 91 5.59 -6.83 -5.60
CA THR A 91 6.07 -6.81 -6.99
C THR A 91 5.79 -5.50 -7.70
N ALA A 92 4.90 -4.70 -7.13
CA ALA A 92 4.62 -3.34 -7.59
C ALA A 92 4.22 -2.46 -6.40
N MET A 93 4.62 -1.19 -6.44
CA MET A 93 4.23 -0.20 -5.44
C MET A 93 3.80 1.13 -6.07
N LEU A 94 2.86 1.81 -5.42
CA LEU A 94 2.45 3.16 -5.79
C LEU A 94 2.93 4.14 -4.73
N SER A 95 3.83 5.03 -5.12
CA SER A 95 4.51 5.95 -4.22
C SER A 95 3.94 7.36 -4.33
N TYR A 96 3.73 8.03 -3.18
CA TYR A 96 3.30 9.42 -3.16
C TYR A 96 4.46 10.37 -3.44
N LEU A 97 4.34 11.16 -4.49
CA LEU A 97 5.19 12.34 -4.71
C LEU A 97 4.53 13.57 -4.09
N MET A 98 5.28 14.29 -3.27
CA MET A 98 4.78 15.43 -2.52
C MET A 98 5.67 16.65 -2.71
N THR A 99 5.17 17.64 -3.44
CA THR A 99 5.87 18.92 -3.71
C THR A 99 4.87 20.00 -4.04
N ALA A 100 5.27 21.27 -3.85
CA ALA A 100 4.55 22.43 -4.37
C ALA A 100 5.05 22.87 -5.77
N GLN A 101 6.06 22.22 -6.32
CA GLN A 101 6.56 22.47 -7.68
C GLN A 101 5.64 21.83 -8.74
N PRO A 102 5.66 22.31 -9.99
CA PRO A 102 5.00 21.62 -11.11
C PRO A 102 5.52 20.19 -11.27
N TYR A 103 4.63 19.23 -11.43
CA TYR A 103 5.03 17.82 -11.60
C TYR A 103 5.68 17.54 -12.95
N GLU A 104 5.52 18.39 -13.93
CA GLU A 104 6.23 18.35 -15.22
C GLU A 104 7.74 18.38 -15.04
N ASP A 105 8.25 19.12 -14.05
CA ASP A 105 9.67 19.23 -13.75
C ASP A 105 10.18 18.08 -12.88
N VAL A 106 9.33 17.56 -12.01
CA VAL A 106 9.65 16.68 -10.91
C VAL A 106 9.49 15.20 -11.28
N PHE A 107 8.43 14.88 -12.01
CA PHE A 107 8.10 13.51 -12.40
C PHE A 107 9.20 12.82 -13.24
N PRO A 108 9.82 13.48 -14.25
CA PRO A 108 10.89 12.83 -15.02
C PRO A 108 12.08 12.42 -14.15
N ILE A 109 12.42 13.23 -13.16
CA ILE A 109 13.54 12.98 -12.24
C ILE A 109 13.21 11.78 -11.33
N ALA A 110 12.03 11.79 -10.70
CA ALA A 110 11.59 10.70 -9.84
C ALA A 110 11.46 9.38 -10.61
N LYS A 111 10.86 9.43 -11.81
CA LYS A 111 10.73 8.26 -12.69
C LYS A 111 12.10 7.68 -13.06
N ALA A 112 13.04 8.49 -13.50
CA ALA A 112 14.38 8.05 -13.87
C ALA A 112 15.13 7.44 -12.68
N ALA A 113 15.02 8.01 -11.49
CA ALA A 113 15.61 7.47 -10.26
C ALA A 113 15.06 6.07 -9.94
N MET A 114 13.75 5.90 -10.02
CA MET A 114 13.11 4.61 -9.78
C MET A 114 13.46 3.57 -10.86
N GLU A 115 13.48 3.95 -12.13
CA GLU A 115 13.87 3.05 -13.24
C GLU A 115 15.34 2.60 -13.15
N ALA A 116 16.21 3.41 -12.56
CA ALA A 116 17.62 3.06 -12.39
C ALA A 116 17.87 1.97 -11.33
N ASP A 117 17.12 2.00 -10.21
CA ASP A 117 17.50 1.26 -9.01
C ASP A 117 16.41 0.35 -8.44
N SER A 118 15.15 0.49 -8.88
CA SER A 118 14.06 -0.36 -8.37
C SER A 118 14.13 -1.78 -8.92
N VAL A 119 14.06 -2.76 -8.02
CA VAL A 119 13.96 -4.19 -8.39
C VAL A 119 12.51 -4.62 -8.70
N ILE A 120 11.52 -3.80 -8.32
CA ILE A 120 10.08 -4.05 -8.57
C ILE A 120 9.46 -2.94 -9.42
N ASP A 121 8.28 -3.20 -9.97
CA ASP A 121 7.53 -2.21 -10.74
C ASP A 121 6.97 -1.11 -9.83
N PHE A 122 6.75 0.08 -10.38
CA PHE A 122 6.31 1.23 -9.59
C PHE A 122 5.41 2.17 -10.36
N GLY A 123 4.61 2.91 -9.63
CA GLY A 123 3.82 4.05 -10.12
C GLY A 123 3.78 5.16 -9.09
N PHE A 124 3.11 6.27 -9.41
CA PHE A 124 3.04 7.43 -8.53
C PHE A 124 1.60 7.87 -8.28
N HIS A 125 1.38 8.40 -7.08
CA HIS A 125 0.30 9.32 -6.78
C HIS A 125 0.88 10.74 -6.66
N PHE A 126 0.17 11.75 -7.13
CA PHE A 126 0.61 13.12 -6.93
C PHE A 126 -0.15 13.80 -5.80
N CYS A 127 0.57 14.43 -4.89
CA CYS A 127 -0.04 15.28 -3.88
C CYS A 127 -0.37 16.64 -4.52
N VAL A 128 -1.66 16.97 -4.63
CA VAL A 128 -2.10 18.21 -5.26
C VAL A 128 -2.30 19.29 -4.17
N VAL A 129 -1.43 20.30 -4.20
CA VAL A 129 -1.36 21.33 -3.15
C VAL A 129 -1.40 22.77 -3.69
N THR A 130 -1.27 22.95 -5.02
CA THR A 130 -1.35 24.27 -5.67
C THR A 130 -2.44 24.29 -6.74
N ARG A 131 -2.93 25.49 -7.07
CA ARG A 131 -3.92 25.69 -8.15
C ARG A 131 -3.39 25.25 -9.51
N GLU A 132 -2.13 25.52 -9.79
CA GLU A 132 -1.45 25.11 -11.01
C GLU A 132 -1.44 23.57 -11.15
N GLN A 133 -1.10 22.85 -10.08
CA GLN A 133 -1.17 21.38 -10.07
C GLN A 133 -2.60 20.87 -10.27
N LEU A 134 -3.60 21.51 -9.67
CA LEU A 134 -5.00 21.14 -9.83
C LEU A 134 -5.46 21.31 -11.29
N GLU A 135 -5.10 22.43 -11.93
CA GLU A 135 -5.42 22.70 -13.33
C GLU A 135 -4.72 21.74 -14.30
N SER A 136 -3.58 21.17 -13.89
CA SER A 136 -2.78 20.21 -14.67
C SER A 136 -3.27 18.75 -14.56
N ILE A 137 -4.28 18.44 -13.76
CA ILE A 137 -4.81 17.06 -13.59
C ILE A 137 -5.10 16.36 -14.92
N PRO A 138 -5.74 16.99 -15.95
CA PRO A 138 -5.96 16.34 -17.23
C PRO A 138 -4.67 15.90 -17.92
N HIS A 139 -3.61 16.70 -17.81
CA HIS A 139 -2.28 16.37 -18.35
C HIS A 139 -1.65 15.22 -17.54
N TYR A 140 -1.71 15.26 -16.22
CA TYR A 140 -1.15 14.21 -15.37
C TYR A 140 -1.77 12.84 -15.66
N ALA A 141 -3.09 12.76 -15.79
CA ALA A 141 -3.77 11.51 -16.09
C ALA A 141 -3.46 11.01 -17.50
N LYS A 142 -3.55 11.89 -18.51
CA LYS A 142 -3.46 11.52 -19.93
C LYS A 142 -2.03 11.27 -20.39
N ASP A 143 -1.11 12.16 -20.05
CA ASP A 143 0.22 12.21 -20.64
C ASP A 143 1.30 11.65 -19.71
N LEU A 144 1.18 11.87 -18.40
CA LEU A 144 2.10 11.29 -17.39
C LEU A 144 1.65 9.92 -16.88
N GLY A 145 0.37 9.57 -17.05
CA GLY A 145 -0.18 8.30 -16.61
C GLY A 145 -0.31 8.20 -15.08
N VAL A 146 -0.63 9.33 -14.43
CA VAL A 146 -0.90 9.40 -12.98
C VAL A 146 -2.36 9.77 -12.77
N SER A 147 -3.15 8.82 -12.29
CA SER A 147 -4.61 8.92 -12.19
C SER A 147 -5.16 8.95 -10.77
N SER A 148 -4.31 9.14 -9.78
CA SER A 148 -4.71 9.19 -8.36
C SER A 148 -3.96 10.31 -7.63
N TYR A 149 -4.70 11.03 -6.77
CA TYR A 149 -4.21 12.28 -6.19
C TYR A 149 -4.39 12.31 -4.69
N LYS A 150 -3.30 12.62 -3.97
CA LYS A 150 -3.29 12.77 -2.52
C LYS A 150 -3.72 14.18 -2.12
N PHE A 151 -4.53 14.26 -1.08
CA PHE A 151 -4.86 15.49 -0.37
C PHE A 151 -4.70 15.27 1.13
N PHE A 152 -4.15 16.25 1.83
CA PHE A 152 -3.98 16.18 3.28
C PHE A 152 -4.90 17.19 3.97
N MET A 153 -5.94 16.71 4.64
CA MET A 153 -6.85 17.57 5.40
C MET A 153 -6.20 18.10 6.68
N ASN A 154 -5.17 17.41 7.19
CA ASN A 154 -4.46 17.75 8.41
C ASN A 154 -3.28 18.71 8.21
N PHE A 155 -2.79 18.92 6.98
CA PHE A 155 -1.66 19.81 6.73
C PHE A 155 -2.12 21.28 6.61
N ARG A 156 -2.51 21.84 7.77
CA ARG A 156 -2.85 23.25 7.94
C ARG A 156 -2.02 23.84 9.08
N GLY A 157 -1.79 25.15 9.06
CA GLY A 157 -1.02 25.86 10.07
C GLY A 157 0.39 25.30 10.23
N GLU A 158 0.82 25.06 11.46
CA GLU A 158 2.18 24.59 11.76
C GLU A 158 2.47 23.19 11.17
N GLU A 159 1.47 22.30 11.06
CA GLU A 159 1.67 20.95 10.50
C GLU A 159 1.89 20.96 8.98
N GLY A 160 1.27 21.90 8.26
CA GLY A 160 1.56 22.11 6.83
C GLY A 160 2.89 22.85 6.61
N ALA A 161 3.16 23.86 7.41
CA ALA A 161 4.39 24.66 7.31
C ALA A 161 5.66 23.82 7.52
N TYR A 162 5.62 22.81 8.39
CA TYR A 162 6.73 21.88 8.60
C TYR A 162 7.18 21.16 7.31
N LEU A 163 6.24 20.87 6.41
CA LEU A 163 6.51 20.21 5.13
C LEU A 163 6.65 21.19 3.97
N GLY A 164 6.62 22.50 4.22
CA GLY A 164 6.63 23.51 3.17
C GLY A 164 5.36 23.53 2.31
N LEU A 165 4.25 22.97 2.81
CA LEU A 165 2.99 22.90 2.09
C LEU A 165 2.08 24.08 2.47
N PRO A 166 1.36 24.69 1.51
CA PRO A 166 0.56 25.89 1.75
C PRO A 166 -0.65 25.67 2.67
N GLY A 167 -1.14 24.42 2.81
CA GLY A 167 -2.38 24.09 3.50
C GLY A 167 -3.61 24.58 2.73
N ASN A 168 -4.47 23.66 2.36
CA ASN A 168 -5.64 23.96 1.52
C ASN A 168 -6.95 23.81 2.31
N ASP A 169 -7.94 24.61 1.94
CA ASP A 169 -9.28 24.63 2.54
C ASP A 169 -10.26 23.66 1.85
N ASP A 170 -11.50 23.63 2.33
CA ASP A 170 -12.55 22.80 1.80
C ASP A 170 -12.99 23.22 0.37
N GLY A 171 -12.78 24.49 0.00
CA GLY A 171 -13.03 24.96 -1.38
C GLY A 171 -12.04 24.34 -2.37
N PHE A 172 -10.76 24.31 -2.02
CA PHE A 172 -9.74 23.64 -2.82
C PHE A 172 -10.02 22.12 -2.92
N LEU A 173 -10.39 21.49 -1.80
CA LEU A 173 -10.78 20.08 -1.78
C LEU A 173 -11.95 19.82 -2.72
N PHE A 174 -12.97 20.65 -2.70
CA PHE A 174 -14.13 20.54 -3.59
C PHE A 174 -13.74 20.64 -5.06
N ASP A 175 -12.96 21.64 -5.45
CA ASP A 175 -12.46 21.80 -6.82
C ASP A 175 -11.62 20.60 -7.26
N LEU A 176 -10.78 20.05 -6.37
CA LEU A 176 -9.98 18.85 -6.64
C LEU A 176 -10.88 17.62 -6.87
N MET A 177 -11.94 17.45 -6.09
CA MET A 177 -12.89 16.35 -6.28
C MET A 177 -13.64 16.47 -7.61
N GLU A 178 -14.06 17.68 -8.01
CA GLU A 178 -14.66 17.91 -9.34
C GLU A 178 -13.67 17.60 -10.47
N ALA A 179 -12.42 18.01 -10.33
CA ALA A 179 -11.38 17.70 -11.31
C ALA A 179 -11.12 16.18 -11.41
N CYS A 180 -11.10 15.45 -10.28
CA CYS A 180 -10.99 14.00 -10.28
C CYS A 180 -12.16 13.34 -11.00
N ALA A 181 -13.39 13.74 -10.70
CA ALA A 181 -14.59 13.20 -11.34
C ALA A 181 -14.58 13.43 -12.86
N ALA A 182 -14.23 14.63 -13.29
CA ALA A 182 -14.19 15.01 -14.71
C ALA A 182 -13.15 14.23 -15.53
N ASN A 183 -12.09 13.72 -14.89
CA ASN A 183 -10.98 13.04 -15.57
C ASN A 183 -10.94 11.52 -15.32
N GLY A 184 -11.92 10.93 -14.63
CA GLY A 184 -11.94 9.50 -14.31
C GLY A 184 -10.76 9.08 -13.44
N THR A 185 -10.42 9.92 -12.47
CA THR A 185 -9.32 9.73 -11.52
C THR A 185 -9.84 9.65 -10.10
N MET A 186 -9.00 9.33 -9.13
CA MET A 186 -9.38 9.05 -7.76
C MET A 186 -8.67 9.97 -6.76
N LEU A 187 -9.39 10.38 -5.74
CA LEU A 187 -8.84 11.14 -4.61
C LEU A 187 -8.47 10.20 -3.47
N ASP A 188 -7.24 10.34 -2.96
CA ASP A 188 -6.65 9.54 -1.87
C ASP A 188 -6.40 10.46 -0.64
N PRO A 189 -7.41 10.84 0.15
CA PRO A 189 -7.25 11.85 1.19
C PRO A 189 -6.73 11.26 2.50
N HIS A 190 -5.76 11.94 3.12
CA HIS A 190 -5.52 11.79 4.55
C HIS A 190 -6.62 12.52 5.32
N ALA A 191 -7.48 11.80 5.99
CA ALA A 191 -8.73 12.30 6.56
C ALA A 191 -8.64 12.47 8.08
N GLU A 192 -8.15 13.60 8.56
CA GLU A 192 -8.19 13.99 9.98
C GLU A 192 -8.61 15.46 10.12
N ASN A 193 -9.54 15.73 11.02
CA ASN A 193 -9.94 17.09 11.37
C ASN A 193 -8.89 17.74 12.29
N ILE A 194 -7.99 18.50 11.70
CA ILE A 194 -6.82 19.07 12.39
C ILE A 194 -7.19 20.07 13.48
N GLU A 195 -8.32 20.77 13.35
CA GLU A 195 -8.76 21.76 14.33
C GLU A 195 -9.15 21.08 15.66
N LEU A 196 -9.74 19.88 15.56
CA LEU A 196 -10.00 19.03 16.72
C LEU A 196 -8.69 18.48 17.31
N VAL A 197 -7.72 18.08 16.48
CA VAL A 197 -6.39 17.65 16.95
C VAL A 197 -5.74 18.74 17.81
N TRP A 198 -5.70 19.99 17.33
CA TRP A 198 -5.14 21.11 18.11
C TRP A 198 -5.85 21.29 19.46
N ARG A 199 -7.17 21.13 19.46
CA ARG A 199 -7.99 21.25 20.67
C ARG A 199 -7.70 20.14 21.69
N LEU A 200 -7.43 18.92 21.22
CA LEU A 200 -7.31 17.72 22.06
C LEU A 200 -5.87 17.40 22.49
N ARG A 201 -4.88 18.01 21.88
CA ARG A 201 -3.45 17.77 22.19
C ARG A 201 -3.15 17.92 23.68
N ALA A 202 -3.71 18.93 24.34
CA ALA A 202 -3.53 19.14 25.78
C ALA A 202 -4.11 18.01 26.65
N GLN A 203 -5.20 17.35 26.20
CA GLN A 203 -5.79 16.20 26.85
C GLN A 203 -4.86 14.99 26.76
N GLY A 204 -4.38 14.65 25.57
CA GLY A 204 -3.44 13.56 25.36
C GLY A 204 -2.15 13.72 26.23
N LEU A 205 -1.64 14.95 26.32
CA LEU A 205 -0.51 15.28 27.19
C LEU A 205 -0.78 15.02 28.68
N LYS A 206 -2.02 15.17 29.14
CA LYS A 206 -2.38 15.08 30.55
C LYS A 206 -2.84 13.68 30.97
N GLU A 207 -3.59 12.99 30.12
CA GLU A 207 -4.37 11.81 30.47
C GLU A 207 -3.82 10.50 29.90
N GLY A 208 -2.88 10.56 28.95
CA GLY A 208 -2.32 9.39 28.30
C GLY A 208 -1.51 8.49 29.24
N LYS A 209 -1.75 7.20 29.18
CA LYS A 209 -1.13 6.17 30.03
C LYS A 209 0.24 5.73 29.54
N ASN A 210 0.42 5.77 28.23
CA ASN A 210 1.67 5.46 27.52
C ASN A 210 1.80 6.37 26.29
N PRO A 211 2.93 6.35 25.57
CA PRO A 211 3.11 7.21 24.40
C PRO A 211 2.03 7.06 23.33
N LEU A 212 1.65 5.81 22.97
CA LEU A 212 0.67 5.54 21.93
C LEU A 212 -0.74 5.96 22.34
N ASP A 213 -1.14 5.68 23.58
CA ASP A 213 -2.42 6.12 24.15
C ASP A 213 -2.49 7.65 24.19
N SER A 214 -1.42 8.33 24.61
CA SER A 214 -1.32 9.79 24.58
C SER A 214 -1.53 10.37 23.19
N TRP A 215 -0.95 9.72 22.17
CA TRP A 215 -1.10 10.13 20.78
C TRP A 215 -2.52 9.88 20.25
N ASN A 216 -3.12 8.73 20.61
CA ASN A 216 -4.50 8.40 20.26
C ASN A 216 -5.51 9.34 20.93
N LEU A 217 -5.32 9.72 22.19
CA LEU A 217 -6.18 10.68 22.88
C LEU A 217 -6.13 12.10 22.27
N ALA A 218 -5.00 12.47 21.65
CA ALA A 218 -4.89 13.72 20.91
C ALA A 218 -5.54 13.64 19.52
N ARG A 219 -5.75 12.44 18.99
CA ARG A 219 -6.29 12.14 17.65
C ARG A 219 -7.29 10.97 17.71
N PRO A 220 -8.37 11.07 18.54
CA PRO A 220 -9.34 9.99 18.67
C PRO A 220 -10.02 9.65 17.33
N ASP A 221 -10.63 8.49 17.28
CA ASP A 221 -11.27 7.89 16.10
C ASP A 221 -12.31 8.81 15.42
N TYR A 222 -13.07 9.57 16.20
CA TYR A 222 -14.06 10.50 15.63
C TYR A 222 -13.45 11.67 14.83
N ILE A 223 -12.17 11.96 14.98
CA ILE A 223 -11.47 12.96 14.16
C ILE A 223 -11.34 12.49 12.71
N GLU A 224 -11.02 11.21 12.53
CA GLU A 224 -10.97 10.55 11.24
C GLU A 224 -12.40 10.37 10.67
N ALA A 225 -13.31 9.86 11.48
CA ALA A 225 -14.70 9.65 11.08
C ALA A 225 -15.42 10.93 10.63
N ASP A 226 -15.20 12.06 11.32
CA ASP A 226 -15.71 13.38 10.93
C ASP A 226 -15.21 13.80 9.54
N ALA A 227 -13.90 13.69 9.32
CA ALA A 227 -13.30 14.03 8.04
C ALA A 227 -13.80 13.12 6.91
N LEU A 228 -13.89 11.80 7.15
CA LEU A 228 -14.43 10.82 6.20
C LEU A 228 -15.91 11.07 5.89
N SER A 229 -16.71 11.49 6.89
CA SER A 229 -18.11 11.89 6.68
C SER A 229 -18.24 13.03 5.68
N LYS A 230 -17.40 14.07 5.82
CA LYS A 230 -17.33 15.21 4.91
C LYS A 230 -16.95 14.74 3.49
N LEU A 231 -15.92 13.92 3.37
CA LEU A 231 -15.43 13.39 2.09
C LEU A 231 -16.48 12.53 1.39
N ALA A 232 -17.15 11.64 2.11
CA ALA A 232 -18.23 10.81 1.56
C ALA A 232 -19.41 11.66 1.06
N PHE A 233 -19.76 12.72 1.80
CA PHE A 233 -20.81 13.66 1.38
C PHE A 233 -20.39 14.44 0.11
N LEU A 234 -19.18 15.02 0.09
CA LEU A 234 -18.68 15.77 -1.06
C LEU A 234 -18.48 14.86 -2.28
N GLY A 235 -18.00 13.63 -2.10
CA GLY A 235 -17.86 12.64 -3.16
C GLY A 235 -19.18 12.34 -3.85
N ARG A 236 -20.27 12.25 -3.08
CA ARG A 236 -21.61 12.10 -3.64
C ARG A 236 -22.06 13.34 -4.43
N VAL A 237 -21.70 14.55 -4.01
CA VAL A 237 -22.06 15.79 -4.69
C VAL A 237 -21.31 15.96 -6.00
N THR A 238 -20.02 15.66 -6.00
CA THR A 238 -19.12 15.86 -7.15
C THR A 238 -19.08 14.66 -8.10
N GLY A 239 -19.47 13.47 -7.64
CA GLY A 239 -19.29 12.20 -8.36
C GLY A 239 -17.87 11.64 -8.33
N ALA A 240 -16.98 12.22 -7.52
CA ALA A 240 -15.59 11.77 -7.41
C ALA A 240 -15.46 10.37 -6.80
N SER A 241 -14.52 9.58 -7.31
CA SER A 241 -14.04 8.37 -6.65
C SER A 241 -13.18 8.74 -5.45
N LEU A 242 -13.47 8.13 -4.30
CA LEU A 242 -12.78 8.33 -3.04
C LEU A 242 -12.09 7.02 -2.63
N TYR A 243 -10.79 7.08 -2.41
CA TYR A 243 -10.03 6.00 -1.81
C TYR A 243 -9.65 6.39 -0.39
N ALA A 244 -10.43 5.88 0.58
CA ALA A 244 -10.22 6.15 2.00
C ALA A 244 -8.96 5.40 2.48
N VAL A 245 -7.81 6.07 2.36
CA VAL A 245 -6.50 5.50 2.71
C VAL A 245 -6.40 5.24 4.20
N HIS A 246 -5.60 4.25 4.59
CA HIS A 246 -5.21 3.93 5.98
C HIS A 246 -6.36 4.07 7.01
N THR A 247 -7.57 3.60 6.66
CA THR A 247 -8.72 3.59 7.58
C THR A 247 -8.40 2.80 8.84
N SER A 248 -8.58 3.41 10.02
CA SER A 248 -7.98 2.92 11.26
C SER A 248 -8.95 2.41 12.32
N SER A 249 -10.24 2.77 12.27
CA SER A 249 -11.19 2.52 13.37
C SER A 249 -12.54 1.94 12.94
N ALA A 250 -13.24 1.29 13.85
CA ALA A 250 -14.59 0.79 13.64
C ALA A 250 -15.55 1.93 13.29
N LEU A 251 -15.44 3.08 13.96
CA LEU A 251 -16.27 4.25 13.69
C LEU A 251 -16.05 4.79 12.26
N SER A 252 -14.80 4.78 11.78
CA SER A 252 -14.48 5.18 10.40
C SER A 252 -15.10 4.23 9.38
N LEU A 253 -15.08 2.91 9.64
CA LEU A 253 -15.74 1.91 8.80
C LEU A 253 -17.25 2.16 8.72
N ASP A 254 -17.93 2.38 9.86
CA ASP A 254 -19.38 2.65 9.91
C ASP A 254 -19.74 3.85 9.04
N VAL A 255 -18.95 4.92 9.11
CA VAL A 255 -19.14 6.14 8.31
C VAL A 255 -18.96 5.87 6.83
N LEU A 256 -17.93 5.13 6.46
CA LEU A 256 -17.63 4.80 5.07
C LEU A 256 -18.67 3.84 4.46
N GLU A 257 -19.13 2.83 5.21
CA GLU A 257 -20.22 1.94 4.77
C GLU A 257 -21.53 2.71 4.56
N MET A 258 -21.87 3.62 5.48
CA MET A 258 -23.01 4.51 5.34
C MET A 258 -22.87 5.43 4.10
N GLY A 259 -21.68 5.93 3.84
CA GLY A 259 -21.35 6.69 2.64
C GLY A 259 -21.50 5.85 1.37
N ARG A 260 -20.93 4.63 1.37
CA ARG A 260 -20.96 3.67 0.26
C ARG A 260 -22.40 3.26 -0.11
N SER A 261 -23.29 3.12 0.86
CA SER A 261 -24.71 2.84 0.60
C SER A 261 -25.44 3.91 -0.23
N ARG A 262 -24.80 5.07 -0.42
CA ARG A 262 -25.32 6.24 -1.17
C ARG A 262 -24.45 6.66 -2.35
N ASN A 263 -23.23 6.14 -2.42
CA ASN A 263 -22.25 6.42 -3.45
C ASN A 263 -21.27 5.25 -3.60
N ASP A 264 -21.41 4.45 -4.65
CA ASP A 264 -20.62 3.25 -4.90
C ASP A 264 -19.13 3.55 -5.20
N ASN A 265 -18.75 4.82 -5.35
CA ASN A 265 -17.40 5.25 -5.69
C ASN A 265 -16.51 5.48 -4.46
N ILE A 266 -16.79 4.80 -3.35
CA ILE A 266 -15.98 4.83 -2.13
C ILE A 266 -15.25 3.49 -1.99
N PHE A 267 -13.93 3.53 -1.90
CA PHE A 267 -13.06 2.37 -1.72
C PHE A 267 -12.26 2.53 -0.43
N ILE A 268 -12.04 1.43 0.29
CA ILE A 268 -11.51 1.45 1.66
C ILE A 268 -10.20 0.68 1.72
N GLU A 269 -9.14 1.37 2.14
CA GLU A 269 -7.86 0.77 2.49
C GLU A 269 -7.70 0.70 4.00
N THR A 270 -7.07 -0.37 4.48
CA THR A 270 -6.46 -0.42 5.82
C THR A 270 -5.00 -0.83 5.72
N CYS A 271 -4.31 -0.90 6.86
CA CYS A 271 -2.88 -1.16 6.89
C CYS A 271 -2.52 -2.31 7.85
N PRO A 272 -1.39 -3.02 7.63
CA PRO A 272 -0.94 -4.11 8.52
C PRO A 272 -0.86 -3.69 9.98
N HIS A 273 -0.46 -2.47 10.28
CA HIS A 273 -0.34 -1.98 11.65
C HIS A 273 -1.70 -1.83 12.35
N TYR A 274 -2.78 -1.46 11.67
CA TYR A 274 -4.13 -1.46 12.26
C TYR A 274 -4.73 -2.87 12.40
N LEU A 275 -4.13 -3.84 11.76
CA LEU A 275 -4.51 -5.26 11.84
C LEU A 275 -3.73 -6.03 12.91
N THR A 276 -2.61 -5.48 13.39
CA THR A 276 -1.68 -6.20 14.26
C THR A 276 -1.39 -5.48 15.56
N LEU A 277 -1.17 -4.17 15.50
CA LEU A 277 -0.79 -3.32 16.63
C LEU A 277 -2.01 -2.56 17.19
N ASP A 278 -1.89 -2.11 18.42
CA ASP A 278 -2.86 -1.25 19.10
C ASP A 278 -2.17 -0.29 20.09
N ILE A 279 -2.95 0.51 20.81
CA ILE A 279 -2.44 1.50 21.78
C ILE A 279 -1.69 0.88 22.96
N ASP A 280 -1.84 -0.42 23.21
CA ASP A 280 -1.18 -1.15 24.29
C ASP A 280 0.07 -1.91 23.80
N SER A 281 0.40 -1.83 22.49
CA SER A 281 1.58 -2.48 21.91
C SER A 281 2.89 -1.88 22.45
N ASP A 282 3.85 -2.73 22.79
CA ASP A 282 5.15 -2.34 23.35
C ASP A 282 6.17 -1.96 22.26
N CYS A 283 5.80 -1.02 21.39
CA CYS A 283 6.69 -0.47 20.36
C CYS A 283 7.03 1.02 20.58
N GLY A 284 6.51 1.62 21.66
CA GLY A 284 6.81 3.00 22.05
C GLY A 284 6.61 4.00 20.90
N CYS A 285 7.52 4.95 20.77
CA CYS A 285 7.45 5.96 19.72
C CYS A 285 7.72 5.42 18.30
N TYR A 286 8.26 4.20 18.16
CA TYR A 286 8.38 3.53 16.88
C TYR A 286 7.01 3.25 16.24
N GLY A 287 5.97 3.00 17.04
CA GLY A 287 4.58 2.83 16.60
C GLY A 287 3.81 4.14 16.34
N LYS A 288 4.44 5.31 16.45
CA LYS A 288 3.75 6.58 16.14
C LYS A 288 3.45 6.67 14.65
N VAL A 289 2.16 6.82 14.32
CA VAL A 289 1.60 6.93 12.96
C VAL A 289 0.39 7.87 12.96
N ASN A 290 -0.02 8.35 11.82
CA ASN A 290 -1.23 9.14 11.59
C ASN A 290 -2.07 8.50 10.47
N PRO A 291 -3.36 8.16 10.75
CA PRO A 291 -4.03 8.15 12.06
C PRO A 291 -3.33 7.28 13.09
N PRO A 292 -3.52 7.51 14.41
CA PRO A 292 -2.88 6.69 15.45
C PRO A 292 -3.30 5.23 15.42
N LEU A 293 -2.48 4.36 16.01
CA LEU A 293 -2.91 3.03 16.42
C LEU A 293 -4.14 3.14 17.32
N ARG A 294 -5.11 2.24 17.13
CA ARG A 294 -6.40 2.25 17.82
C ARG A 294 -6.45 1.17 18.90
N THR A 295 -7.64 0.90 19.38
CA THR A 295 -7.87 -0.13 20.40
C THR A 295 -7.85 -1.55 19.80
N ALA A 296 -7.70 -2.56 20.66
CA ALA A 296 -7.85 -3.95 20.23
C ALA A 296 -9.24 -4.24 19.60
N ALA A 297 -10.29 -3.54 20.05
CA ALA A 297 -11.63 -3.68 19.47
C ALA A 297 -11.69 -3.15 18.03
N ASP A 298 -11.04 -2.03 17.75
CA ASP A 298 -10.92 -1.49 16.38
C ASP A 298 -10.15 -2.45 15.48
N ARG A 299 -9.05 -3.03 15.98
CA ARG A 299 -8.28 -4.04 15.25
C ARG A 299 -9.14 -5.24 14.84
N GLU A 300 -9.94 -5.78 15.75
CA GLU A 300 -10.84 -6.91 15.43
C GLU A 300 -11.97 -6.48 14.46
N ALA A 301 -12.46 -5.25 14.55
CA ALA A 301 -13.42 -4.71 13.57
C ALA A 301 -12.82 -4.62 12.17
N MET A 302 -11.54 -4.21 12.04
CA MET A 302 -10.82 -4.20 10.76
C MET A 302 -10.68 -5.60 10.16
N TRP A 303 -10.31 -6.62 10.96
CA TRP A 303 -10.25 -8.00 10.50
C TRP A 303 -11.61 -8.53 10.02
N LYS A 304 -12.67 -8.19 10.75
CA LYS A 304 -14.03 -8.53 10.35
C LYS A 304 -14.39 -7.86 9.02
N ALA A 305 -14.07 -6.59 8.85
CA ALA A 305 -14.33 -5.82 7.63
C ALA A 305 -13.57 -6.40 6.41
N ILE A 306 -12.35 -6.92 6.60
CA ILE A 306 -11.63 -7.67 5.56
C ILE A 306 -12.38 -8.96 5.22
N ALA A 307 -12.76 -9.75 6.22
CA ALA A 307 -13.44 -11.04 6.00
C ALA A 307 -14.80 -10.86 5.30
N ASP A 308 -15.54 -9.82 5.64
CA ASP A 308 -16.86 -9.49 5.08
C ASP A 308 -16.80 -8.82 3.69
N GLY A 309 -15.60 -8.46 3.19
CA GLY A 309 -15.44 -7.80 1.90
C GLY A 309 -15.68 -6.29 1.92
N VAL A 310 -15.74 -5.68 3.10
CA VAL A 310 -15.92 -4.22 3.28
C VAL A 310 -14.65 -3.46 2.94
N VAL A 311 -13.49 -3.93 3.43
CA VAL A 311 -12.18 -3.38 3.09
C VAL A 311 -11.77 -3.88 1.70
N ASP A 312 -11.40 -2.97 0.83
CA ASP A 312 -10.98 -3.26 -0.54
C ASP A 312 -9.51 -3.69 -0.63
N THR A 313 -8.62 -2.98 0.06
CA THR A 313 -7.17 -3.19 -0.07
C THR A 313 -6.44 -3.10 1.27
N VAL A 314 -5.25 -3.69 1.31
CA VAL A 314 -4.28 -3.53 2.39
C VAL A 314 -3.01 -2.92 1.81
N GLY A 315 -2.73 -1.67 2.18
CA GLY A 315 -1.51 -0.95 1.84
C GLY A 315 -0.62 -0.76 3.08
N SER A 316 0.68 -0.60 2.89
CA SER A 316 1.61 -0.52 4.02
C SER A 316 1.58 0.80 4.77
N ASP A 317 1.28 1.89 4.10
CA ASP A 317 1.60 3.27 4.54
C ASP A 317 3.07 3.38 4.97
N HIS A 318 3.94 2.74 4.19
CA HIS A 318 5.37 2.67 4.46
C HIS A 318 6.00 4.05 4.43
N VAL A 319 6.71 4.38 5.52
CA VAL A 319 7.49 5.61 5.66
C VAL A 319 8.87 5.28 6.26
N PRO A 320 9.95 5.26 5.49
CA PRO A 320 11.27 4.83 5.97
C PRO A 320 11.99 5.92 6.80
N ARG A 321 11.39 6.29 7.93
CA ARG A 321 11.98 7.29 8.83
C ARG A 321 13.24 6.75 9.48
N HIS A 322 14.31 7.50 9.49
CA HIS A 322 15.49 7.16 10.28
C HIS A 322 15.15 7.02 11.77
N ARG A 323 15.81 6.08 12.46
CA ARG A 323 15.64 5.83 13.92
C ARG A 323 15.72 7.12 14.73
N SER A 324 16.67 8.02 14.42
CA SER A 324 16.86 9.29 15.12
C SER A 324 15.64 10.21 15.12
N PHE A 325 14.73 10.05 14.16
CA PHE A 325 13.45 10.78 14.14
C PHE A 325 12.39 10.12 15.02
N LYS A 326 12.57 8.87 15.40
CA LYS A 326 11.67 8.09 16.27
C LYS A 326 12.12 8.08 17.72
N GLU A 327 13.43 8.17 17.99
CA GLU A 327 14.06 8.14 19.33
C GLU A 327 13.91 9.49 20.05
N LYS A 328 12.66 9.92 20.20
CA LYS A 328 12.24 11.18 20.82
C LYS A 328 10.99 10.90 21.66
N ASP A 329 10.50 11.92 22.37
CA ASP A 329 9.18 11.84 22.98
C ASP A 329 8.07 11.77 21.90
N ILE A 330 6.90 11.25 22.28
CA ILE A 330 5.80 11.01 21.35
C ILE A 330 5.33 12.28 20.61
N TRP A 331 5.53 13.45 21.20
CA TRP A 331 5.06 14.73 20.63
C TRP A 331 6.01 15.25 19.54
N THR A 332 7.30 14.92 19.68
CA THR A 332 8.38 15.38 18.78
C THR A 332 8.90 14.29 17.84
N ALA A 333 8.63 13.00 18.13
CA ALA A 333 8.92 11.91 17.20
C ALA A 333 8.14 12.08 15.90
N SER A 334 8.74 11.73 14.75
CA SER A 334 8.06 11.73 13.46
C SER A 334 7.01 10.62 13.40
N ALA A 335 5.86 10.90 12.79
CA ALA A 335 4.88 9.87 12.44
C ALA A 335 5.33 9.05 11.21
N GLY A 336 4.87 7.80 11.14
CA GLY A 336 5.23 6.84 10.08
C GLY A 336 6.41 5.95 10.46
N PHE A 337 6.45 4.77 9.86
CA PHE A 337 7.47 3.73 10.06
C PHE A 337 7.53 2.78 8.85
N PRO A 338 8.60 1.96 8.70
CA PRO A 338 8.67 1.00 7.59
C PRO A 338 7.64 -0.12 7.75
N GLY A 339 6.98 -0.50 6.66
CA GLY A 339 5.92 -1.53 6.65
C GLY A 339 5.93 -2.47 5.45
N LEU A 340 6.60 -2.10 4.33
CA LEU A 340 6.58 -2.84 3.07
C LEU A 340 6.88 -4.35 3.23
N GLU A 341 7.93 -4.69 3.95
CA GLU A 341 8.39 -6.08 4.14
C GLU A 341 7.42 -6.94 4.96
N ASN A 342 6.51 -6.30 5.69
CA ASN A 342 5.63 -6.97 6.64
C ASN A 342 4.16 -7.07 6.16
N VAL A 343 3.80 -6.55 4.98
CA VAL A 343 2.42 -6.61 4.46
C VAL A 343 1.94 -8.06 4.34
N LEU A 344 2.54 -8.83 3.45
CA LEU A 344 2.12 -10.22 3.23
C LEU A 344 2.37 -11.12 4.44
N PRO A 345 3.55 -11.08 5.12
CA PRO A 345 3.78 -11.88 6.31
C PRO A 345 2.76 -11.66 7.43
N SER A 346 2.34 -10.42 7.70
CA SER A 346 1.31 -10.14 8.70
C SER A 346 -0.05 -10.71 8.31
N MET A 347 -0.44 -10.62 7.02
CA MET A 347 -1.68 -11.18 6.51
C MET A 347 -1.69 -12.72 6.59
N LEU A 348 -0.55 -13.36 6.32
CA LEU A 348 -0.41 -14.81 6.47
C LEU A 348 -0.48 -15.23 7.94
N SER A 349 0.30 -14.59 8.81
CA SER A 349 0.38 -14.93 10.23
C SER A 349 -0.93 -14.63 10.97
N GLU A 350 -1.39 -13.37 10.91
CA GLU A 350 -2.52 -12.90 11.70
C GLU A 350 -3.87 -13.19 11.03
N GLY A 351 -3.91 -13.13 9.70
CA GLY A 351 -5.12 -13.38 8.92
C GLY A 351 -5.34 -14.88 8.67
N HIS A 352 -4.44 -15.53 7.94
CA HIS A 352 -4.62 -16.93 7.55
C HIS A 352 -4.51 -17.86 8.75
N HIS A 353 -3.38 -17.85 9.46
CA HIS A 353 -3.14 -18.82 10.53
C HIS A 353 -3.98 -18.59 11.78
N LYS A 354 -4.14 -17.36 12.23
CA LYS A 354 -4.87 -17.10 13.48
C LYS A 354 -6.39 -16.94 13.30
N ARG A 355 -6.84 -16.45 12.13
CA ARG A 355 -8.27 -16.13 11.88
C ARG A 355 -8.90 -16.97 10.77
N GLY A 356 -8.13 -17.84 10.10
CA GLY A 356 -8.66 -18.70 9.04
C GLY A 356 -9.05 -17.94 7.76
N LEU A 357 -8.51 -16.74 7.53
CA LEU A 357 -8.79 -16.00 6.31
C LEU A 357 -8.29 -16.78 5.10
N PRO A 358 -9.13 -16.98 4.06
CA PRO A 358 -8.70 -17.70 2.86
C PRO A 358 -7.53 -17.02 2.16
N LEU A 359 -6.57 -17.79 1.62
CA LEU A 359 -5.46 -17.24 0.83
C LEU A 359 -5.95 -16.45 -0.40
N THR A 360 -7.07 -16.85 -0.97
CA THR A 360 -7.73 -16.11 -2.07
C THR A 360 -8.18 -14.71 -1.64
N ARG A 361 -8.70 -14.56 -0.41
CA ARG A 361 -9.06 -13.24 0.11
C ARG A 361 -7.82 -12.40 0.42
N ILE A 362 -6.75 -13.01 0.92
CA ILE A 362 -5.47 -12.31 1.09
C ILE A 362 -4.96 -11.81 -0.26
N ALA A 363 -4.89 -12.67 -1.27
CA ALA A 363 -4.47 -12.29 -2.63
C ALA A 363 -5.37 -11.21 -3.25
N GLU A 364 -6.66 -11.23 -2.93
CA GLU A 364 -7.59 -10.19 -3.38
C GLU A 364 -7.25 -8.82 -2.80
N VAL A 365 -7.13 -8.70 -1.47
CA VAL A 365 -6.93 -7.41 -0.80
C VAL A 365 -5.51 -6.88 -0.88
N THR A 366 -4.51 -7.75 -1.12
CA THR A 366 -3.10 -7.32 -1.21
C THR A 366 -2.60 -7.20 -2.65
N SER A 367 -3.38 -7.65 -3.65
CA SER A 367 -2.92 -7.66 -5.04
C SER A 367 -4.03 -7.28 -6.03
N LYS A 368 -5.02 -8.15 -6.20
CA LYS A 368 -6.01 -8.01 -7.27
C LYS A 368 -6.80 -6.72 -7.16
N ARG A 369 -7.30 -6.40 -5.99
CA ARG A 369 -8.13 -5.23 -5.80
C ARG A 369 -7.36 -3.92 -6.00
N SER A 370 -6.10 -3.86 -5.57
CA SER A 370 -5.22 -2.73 -5.90
C SER A 370 -5.03 -2.58 -7.42
N ALA A 371 -4.81 -3.69 -8.13
CA ALA A 371 -4.67 -3.65 -9.60
C ALA A 371 -5.95 -3.15 -10.28
N GLU A 372 -7.12 -3.62 -9.85
CA GLU A 372 -8.42 -3.20 -10.39
C GLU A 372 -8.67 -1.70 -10.17
N LEU A 373 -8.50 -1.22 -8.94
CA LEU A 373 -8.80 0.16 -8.56
C LEU A 373 -7.84 1.18 -9.19
N PHE A 374 -6.60 0.78 -9.40
CA PHE A 374 -5.59 1.69 -9.95
C PHE A 374 -5.30 1.45 -11.45
N GLY A 375 -6.16 0.70 -12.15
CA GLY A 375 -6.11 0.56 -13.60
C GLY A 375 -4.94 -0.27 -14.14
N MET A 376 -4.45 -1.23 -13.34
CA MET A 376 -3.38 -2.16 -13.71
C MET A 376 -3.88 -3.57 -14.05
N TYR A 377 -5.13 -3.90 -13.69
CA TYR A 377 -5.74 -5.18 -14.03
C TYR A 377 -6.22 -5.17 -15.49
N PRO A 378 -6.12 -6.27 -16.28
CA PRO A 378 -5.69 -7.61 -15.88
C PRO A 378 -4.19 -7.88 -16.03
N GLN A 379 -3.38 -6.88 -16.39
CA GLN A 379 -1.94 -7.07 -16.56
C GLN A 379 -1.27 -7.53 -15.26
N LYS A 380 -1.69 -6.98 -14.13
CA LYS A 380 -1.20 -7.32 -12.78
C LYS A 380 -2.33 -7.73 -11.85
N GLY A 381 -1.99 -8.27 -10.69
CA GLY A 381 -2.93 -8.51 -9.58
C GLY A 381 -3.50 -9.93 -9.49
N ALA A 382 -3.28 -10.79 -10.47
CA ALA A 382 -3.77 -12.17 -10.43
C ALA A 382 -2.86 -13.13 -11.21
N ILE A 383 -2.82 -14.38 -10.79
CA ILE A 383 -2.20 -15.46 -11.56
C ILE A 383 -3.21 -15.97 -12.58
N GLN A 384 -3.10 -15.47 -13.81
CA GLN A 384 -3.94 -15.88 -14.93
C GLN A 384 -3.19 -15.75 -16.25
N VAL A 385 -3.60 -16.47 -17.27
CA VAL A 385 -2.98 -16.40 -18.59
C VAL A 385 -3.14 -14.99 -19.16
N GLY A 386 -2.03 -14.40 -19.62
CA GLY A 386 -1.94 -13.05 -20.17
C GLY A 386 -1.49 -11.99 -19.16
N SER A 387 -1.47 -12.28 -17.86
CA SER A 387 -0.92 -11.36 -16.85
C SER A 387 0.60 -11.46 -16.78
N ASP A 388 1.23 -10.40 -16.28
CA ASP A 388 2.64 -10.40 -15.92
C ASP A 388 2.93 -11.53 -14.91
N ALA A 389 4.07 -12.17 -15.06
CA ALA A 389 4.51 -13.26 -14.18
C ALA A 389 5.11 -12.71 -12.88
N ASP A 390 4.25 -12.12 -12.06
CA ASP A 390 4.56 -11.52 -10.77
C ASP A 390 4.11 -12.45 -9.65
N PHE A 391 5.05 -12.94 -8.85
CA PHE A 391 4.77 -13.96 -7.84
C PHE A 391 5.45 -13.67 -6.51
N ALA A 392 4.72 -13.90 -5.42
CA ALA A 392 5.25 -14.11 -4.08
C ALA A 392 5.23 -15.63 -3.78
N VAL A 393 6.39 -16.23 -3.61
CA VAL A 393 6.54 -17.66 -3.27
C VAL A 393 6.80 -17.75 -1.77
N VAL A 394 5.91 -18.42 -1.04
CA VAL A 394 5.91 -18.43 0.42
C VAL A 394 5.95 -19.83 1.00
N ASP A 395 6.69 -19.99 2.09
CA ASP A 395 6.52 -21.13 2.99
C ASP A 395 5.49 -20.75 4.06
N LEU A 396 4.29 -21.31 3.98
CA LEU A 396 3.21 -20.99 4.92
C LEU A 396 3.50 -21.43 6.34
N ASN A 397 4.35 -22.42 6.55
CA ASN A 397 4.57 -23.05 7.85
C ASN A 397 5.83 -22.52 8.56
N GLU A 398 6.69 -21.81 7.88
CA GLU A 398 7.93 -21.30 8.45
C GLU A 398 7.60 -20.23 9.51
N LYS A 399 8.12 -20.45 10.72
CA LYS A 399 8.08 -19.47 11.81
C LYS A 399 9.37 -18.69 11.84
N TRP A 400 9.28 -17.40 11.97
CA TRP A 400 10.44 -16.52 12.04
C TRP A 400 10.15 -15.31 12.90
N THR A 401 11.21 -14.73 13.45
CA THR A 401 11.12 -13.53 14.30
C THR A 401 11.49 -12.30 13.48
N VAL A 402 10.71 -11.24 13.61
CA VAL A 402 11.04 -9.94 12.99
C VAL A 402 12.21 -9.32 13.74
N VAL A 403 13.27 -9.02 13.01
CA VAL A 403 14.44 -8.27 13.46
C VAL A 403 14.60 -7.07 12.55
N GLY A 404 14.35 -5.87 13.05
CA GLY A 404 14.29 -4.67 12.25
C GLY A 404 15.60 -4.32 11.55
N GLU A 405 16.73 -4.68 12.15
CA GLU A 405 18.08 -4.48 11.55
C GLU A 405 18.36 -5.44 10.38
N ASP A 406 17.64 -6.57 10.30
CA ASP A 406 17.77 -7.53 9.20
C ASP A 406 16.82 -7.18 8.03
N GLN A 407 15.88 -6.25 8.24
CA GLN A 407 14.98 -5.79 7.17
C GLN A 407 15.72 -4.89 6.18
N GLN A 408 15.26 -4.90 4.94
CA GLN A 408 15.94 -4.26 3.82
C GLN A 408 15.73 -2.76 3.71
N SER A 409 14.75 -2.21 4.45
CA SER A 409 14.49 -0.77 4.46
C SER A 409 15.67 0.01 5.05
N ALA A 410 15.97 1.17 4.49
CA ALA A 410 16.96 2.10 5.02
C ALA A 410 16.67 2.58 6.45
N ALA A 411 15.45 2.41 6.94
CA ALA A 411 15.05 2.76 8.30
C ALA A 411 15.75 1.89 9.37
N ALA A 412 16.06 0.63 9.06
CA ALA A 412 16.75 -0.34 9.92
C ALA A 412 16.10 -0.53 11.31
N TYR A 413 14.76 -0.53 11.36
CA TYR A 413 13.95 -0.89 12.53
C TYR A 413 12.57 -1.35 12.09
N SER A 414 11.82 -1.98 12.99
CA SER A 414 10.43 -2.38 12.74
C SER A 414 9.57 -2.10 13.97
N PRO A 415 8.31 -1.63 13.83
CA PRO A 415 7.38 -1.59 14.95
C PRO A 415 6.95 -2.99 15.43
N TRP A 416 7.23 -4.03 14.63
CA TRP A 416 7.01 -5.45 14.98
C TRP A 416 8.27 -6.13 15.53
N GLU A 417 9.25 -5.39 16.03
CA GLU A 417 10.48 -5.95 16.60
C GLU A 417 10.18 -7.07 17.58
N GLY A 418 10.80 -8.24 17.39
CA GLY A 418 10.61 -9.43 18.23
C GLY A 418 9.30 -10.22 17.99
N TRP A 419 8.42 -9.80 17.09
CA TRP A 419 7.23 -10.56 16.75
C TRP A 419 7.57 -11.85 16.02
N GLU A 420 6.92 -12.96 16.40
CA GLU A 420 6.95 -14.21 15.66
C GLU A 420 5.83 -14.20 14.62
N PHE A 421 6.19 -14.22 13.34
CA PHE A 421 5.26 -14.49 12.25
C PHE A 421 5.33 -15.94 11.80
N THR A 422 4.18 -16.46 11.34
CA THR A 422 4.06 -17.76 10.66
C THR A 422 3.69 -17.50 9.21
N GLY A 423 4.49 -18.05 8.29
CA GLY A 423 4.45 -17.74 6.86
C GLY A 423 5.56 -16.77 6.48
N ARG A 424 6.45 -17.20 5.58
CA ARG A 424 7.61 -16.43 5.17
C ARG A 424 7.76 -16.38 3.66
N VAL A 425 8.04 -15.20 3.11
CA VAL A 425 8.39 -15.04 1.71
C VAL A 425 9.77 -15.65 1.47
N ARG A 426 9.85 -16.59 0.54
CA ARG A 426 11.09 -17.28 0.17
C ARG A 426 11.68 -16.71 -1.11
N HIS A 427 10.82 -16.40 -2.10
CA HIS A 427 11.23 -15.82 -3.38
C HIS A 427 10.16 -14.86 -3.88
N THR A 428 10.62 -13.85 -4.63
CA THR A 428 9.75 -12.91 -5.33
C THR A 428 10.18 -12.81 -6.78
N PHE A 429 9.21 -12.92 -7.68
CA PHE A 429 9.41 -12.80 -9.12
C PHE A 429 8.67 -11.60 -9.66
N VAL A 430 9.32 -10.83 -10.52
CA VAL A 430 8.71 -9.71 -11.25
C VAL A 430 8.90 -9.99 -12.75
N ARG A 431 7.78 -10.15 -13.45
CA ARG A 431 7.75 -10.55 -14.85
C ARG A 431 8.68 -11.74 -15.14
N GLY A 432 8.55 -12.78 -14.30
CA GLY A 432 9.32 -14.01 -14.41
C GLY A 432 10.79 -13.92 -14.00
N ASN A 433 11.30 -12.73 -13.65
CA ASN A 433 12.65 -12.57 -13.12
C ASN A 433 12.64 -12.72 -11.60
N LYS A 434 13.48 -13.59 -11.05
CA LYS A 434 13.66 -13.73 -9.61
C LYS A 434 14.42 -12.53 -9.06
N VAL A 435 13.71 -11.60 -8.42
CA VAL A 435 14.27 -10.38 -7.86
C VAL A 435 14.68 -10.51 -6.41
N PHE A 436 14.09 -11.47 -5.69
CA PHE A 436 14.44 -11.80 -4.31
C PHE A 436 14.46 -13.31 -4.08
N SER A 437 15.42 -13.76 -3.28
CA SER A 437 15.51 -15.11 -2.74
C SER A 437 16.11 -15.02 -1.35
N LEU A 438 15.46 -15.58 -0.36
CA LEU A 438 15.90 -15.48 1.04
C LEU A 438 17.29 -16.07 1.22
N GLY A 439 18.22 -15.25 1.72
CA GLY A 439 19.63 -15.62 1.93
C GLY A 439 20.53 -15.50 0.69
N GLU A 440 20.00 -14.99 -0.42
CA GLU A 440 20.77 -14.71 -1.64
C GLU A 440 20.87 -13.19 -1.89
N GLU A 441 21.74 -12.77 -2.80
CA GLU A 441 21.77 -11.39 -3.28
C GLU A 441 20.52 -11.06 -4.10
N PHE A 442 20.12 -9.80 -4.08
CA PHE A 442 18.97 -9.33 -4.88
C PHE A 442 19.30 -9.42 -6.38
N GLY A 443 18.25 -9.69 -7.16
CA GLY A 443 18.30 -9.61 -8.61
C GLY A 443 18.61 -8.20 -9.12
N ALA A 444 18.79 -8.07 -10.42
CA ALA A 444 19.04 -6.78 -11.07
C ALA A 444 17.83 -5.83 -10.92
N ALA A 445 18.09 -4.53 -10.93
CA ALA A 445 17.07 -3.51 -11.04
C ALA A 445 16.36 -3.65 -12.40
N THR A 446 15.11 -4.08 -12.36
CA THR A 446 14.28 -4.32 -13.55
C THR A 446 12.92 -3.62 -13.48
N GLY A 447 12.72 -2.80 -12.45
CA GLY A 447 11.48 -2.08 -12.21
C GLY A 447 11.05 -1.21 -13.39
N ARG A 448 9.76 -1.17 -13.69
CA ARG A 448 9.18 -0.37 -14.77
C ARG A 448 8.13 0.55 -14.23
N TYR A 449 8.05 1.74 -14.80
CA TYR A 449 6.97 2.66 -14.52
C TYR A 449 5.63 2.13 -15.04
N LEU A 450 4.63 2.10 -14.16
CA LEU A 450 3.26 1.69 -14.45
C LEU A 450 2.40 2.94 -14.76
N SER A 451 2.21 3.21 -16.03
CA SER A 451 1.35 4.30 -16.49
C SER A 451 -0.12 3.92 -16.35
N ARG A 452 -0.93 4.76 -15.72
CA ARG A 452 -2.34 4.52 -15.40
C ARG A 452 -3.18 5.74 -15.82
N ARG A 453 -4.15 5.53 -16.71
CA ARG A 453 -5.01 6.63 -17.20
C ARG A 453 -6.26 6.86 -16.35
N HIS A 454 -6.74 5.80 -15.72
CA HIS A 454 -7.96 5.82 -14.92
C HIS A 454 -7.72 5.12 -13.59
N SER A 455 -8.50 5.51 -12.58
CA SER A 455 -8.55 4.86 -11.27
C SER A 455 -9.97 4.92 -10.69
N GLY A 456 -10.21 4.18 -9.60
CA GLY A 456 -11.52 4.08 -8.96
C GLY A 456 -12.59 3.53 -9.91
N ALA A 457 -13.76 4.13 -9.89
CA ALA A 457 -14.90 3.69 -10.70
C ALA A 457 -14.61 3.63 -12.20
N ALA A 458 -13.88 4.60 -12.75
CA ALA A 458 -13.53 4.63 -14.16
C ALA A 458 -12.60 3.48 -14.57
N ALA A 459 -11.67 3.07 -13.69
CA ALA A 459 -10.84 1.89 -13.94
C ALA A 459 -11.66 0.60 -13.94
N LEU A 460 -12.60 0.45 -12.99
CA LEU A 460 -13.49 -0.71 -12.93
C LEU A 460 -14.43 -0.81 -14.13
N GLU A 461 -14.89 0.32 -14.65
CA GLU A 461 -15.71 0.35 -15.87
C GLU A 461 -14.91 -0.05 -17.11
N ALA A 462 -13.67 0.37 -17.22
CA ALA A 462 -12.79 0.04 -18.34
C ALA A 462 -12.42 -1.46 -18.43
N GLN A 463 -12.63 -2.22 -17.35
CA GLN A 463 -12.36 -3.66 -17.27
C GLN A 463 -13.57 -4.53 -17.66
N LYS A 464 -14.76 -3.93 -17.80
CA LYS A 464 -16.00 -4.61 -18.27
C LYS A 464 -16.01 -4.76 -19.78
#